data_7d25e801398cf0d4348e88e7caba563c
#
_entry.id   7d25e801398cf0d4348e88e7caba563c
#
_cell.length_a   1.000
_cell.length_b   1.000
_cell.length_c   1.000
_cell.angle_alpha   90.00
_cell.angle_beta   90.00
_cell.angle_gamma   90.00
#
_symmetry.space_group_name_H-M   'P 1'
#
loop_
_entity.id
_entity.type
_entity.pdbx_description
1 polymer ?
#
loop_
_entity_poly.entity_id
_entity_poly.type
_entity_poly.pdbx_seq_one_letter_code
_entity_poly.pdbx_strand_id
1 'polypeptide(L)'
;MRQNPWLRLTVALAMGCAMTGAAAVCAQATDKKLQAGRSDAAPAATTSDENFVIGPDDVLAIDVWKEPNLSRAFPVRSDGKITLPLIGELQASGKTPRQLQEEIASKLQKYVSEPEVTVIVQEIRSHRFNILGQVTKPGSYLLTSSTTVLDAIAMAGGFRDFAKKKSIYVLRQNPDSTQQRLPFNYNEVIKGRDFEHNVTLKPRDTVVVP
;
A
#
# COMPACT_ATOMS: atom_id res chain seq x y z
N MET A 1 55.46 -1.12 35.36
CA MET A 1 56.45 -0.12 35.74
C MET A 1 55.93 1.27 35.39
N ARG A 2 55.98 2.10 36.44
CA ARG A 2 55.75 3.56 36.55
C ARG A 2 54.30 4.02 36.37
N GLN A 3 53.53 4.18 37.45
CA GLN A 3 53.51 5.08 38.59
C GLN A 3 53.43 6.54 38.24
N ASN A 4 52.21 7.04 38.49
CA ASN A 4 51.78 8.17 39.36
C ASN A 4 52.62 9.46 39.36
N PRO A 5 52.21 10.51 40.05
CA PRO A 5 50.97 10.98 40.66
C PRO A 5 50.79 12.51 40.56
N TRP A 6 49.83 13.04 41.28
CA TRP A 6 49.80 14.29 42.12
C TRP A 6 48.37 14.82 42.17
N LEU A 7 47.62 14.56 43.04
CA LEU A 7 47.27 14.81 44.47
C LEU A 7 47.68 16.19 45.01
N ARG A 8 46.70 16.78 45.65
CA ARG A 8 46.66 17.83 46.69
C ARG A 8 46.05 19.17 46.21
N LEU A 9 44.87 19.49 46.75
CA LEU A 9 44.53 19.97 48.13
C LEU A 9 44.67 21.48 48.24
N THR A 10 43.56 22.16 48.52
CA THR A 10 43.27 23.09 49.64
C THR A 10 41.95 23.84 49.35
N VAL A 11 40.95 23.68 50.08
CA VAL A 11 40.30 24.25 51.28
C VAL A 11 40.59 25.72 51.54
N ALA A 12 39.54 26.51 51.56
CA ALA A 12 39.17 27.64 52.41
C ALA A 12 37.91 28.31 51.86
N LEU A 13 36.77 28.24 52.46
CA LEU A 13 36.18 28.89 53.64
C LEU A 13 36.15 30.43 53.58
N ALA A 14 34.97 30.98 53.44
CA ALA A 14 34.39 32.19 54.14
C ALA A 14 33.10 32.60 53.44
N MET A 15 31.95 32.41 54.01
CA MET A 15 31.10 33.30 54.84
C MET A 15 30.93 34.71 54.32
N GLY A 16 29.68 35.06 54.03
CA GLY A 16 29.28 36.46 54.16
C GLY A 16 28.10 36.93 53.32
N CYS A 17 26.95 37.00 53.97
CA CYS A 17 25.96 38.09 53.96
C CYS A 17 25.22 38.49 52.69
N ALA A 18 24.00 38.15 52.63
CA ALA A 18 22.77 38.97 52.74
C ALA A 18 22.48 40.08 51.74
N MET A 19 21.27 40.06 51.29
CA MET A 19 20.29 41.10 50.99
C MET A 19 20.03 41.54 49.54
N THR A 20 18.77 41.22 49.20
CA THR A 20 17.77 42.09 48.53
C THR A 20 18.01 42.57 47.10
N GLY A 21 17.07 42.26 46.29
CA GLY A 21 16.80 43.10 45.12
C GLY A 21 16.15 42.42 43.94
N ALA A 22 14.81 42.49 43.95
CA ALA A 22 13.92 42.70 42.79
C ALA A 22 14.21 42.09 41.43
N ALA A 23 13.31 41.20 41.06
CA ALA A 23 12.65 41.08 39.78
C ALA A 23 13.31 41.65 38.51
N ALA A 24 13.74 40.76 37.65
CA ALA A 24 13.67 40.95 36.20
C ALA A 24 13.39 39.60 35.55
N VAL A 25 12.13 39.39 35.22
CA VAL A 25 11.69 38.30 34.34
C VAL A 25 12.19 38.63 32.93
N CYS A 26 13.28 38.04 32.54
CA CYS A 26 13.71 38.04 31.16
C CYS A 26 13.16 36.76 30.53
N ALA A 27 12.08 36.92 29.77
CA ALA A 27 11.51 35.88 28.92
C ALA A 27 12.55 35.50 27.87
N GLN A 28 13.18 34.35 28.05
CA GLN A 28 13.93 33.69 26.98
C GLN A 28 12.91 32.93 26.12
N ALA A 29 12.56 33.56 25.01
CA ALA A 29 11.93 32.90 23.90
C ALA A 29 12.90 31.86 23.35
N THR A 30 12.70 30.61 23.72
CA THR A 30 13.33 29.48 23.04
C THR A 30 12.63 29.28 21.72
N ASP A 31 13.24 29.76 20.65
CA ASP A 31 12.96 29.39 19.28
C ASP A 31 13.12 27.87 19.15
N LYS A 32 12.01 27.14 19.38
CA LYS A 32 11.89 25.74 19.03
C LYS A 32 11.63 25.67 17.52
N LYS A 33 12.73 25.75 16.77
CA LYS A 33 12.75 25.44 15.34
C LYS A 33 12.10 24.07 15.15
N LEU A 34 10.86 24.11 14.71
CA LEU A 34 10.14 22.92 14.22
C LEU A 34 10.94 22.39 13.03
N GLN A 35 11.82 21.43 13.30
CA GLN A 35 12.27 20.51 12.27
C GLN A 35 11.06 19.69 11.86
N ALA A 36 10.46 20.08 10.74
CA ALA A 36 9.56 19.22 10.00
C ALA A 36 10.33 17.93 9.69
N GLY A 37 10.09 16.93 10.50
CA GLY A 37 10.56 15.58 10.23
C GLY A 37 10.02 15.16 8.87
N ARG A 38 10.92 15.14 7.91
CA ARG A 38 10.72 14.46 6.64
C ARG A 38 10.55 13.00 7.04
N SER A 39 9.30 12.57 7.10
CA SER A 39 8.96 11.18 7.18
C SER A 39 9.40 10.57 5.85
N ASP A 40 10.62 10.07 5.82
CA ASP A 40 11.03 9.07 4.84
C ASP A 40 10.19 7.83 5.15
N ALA A 41 8.98 7.82 4.60
CA ALA A 41 8.22 6.60 4.50
C ALA A 41 9.04 5.67 3.60
N ALA A 42 9.82 4.82 4.21
CA ALA A 42 10.38 3.66 3.54
C ALA A 42 9.21 2.99 2.81
N PRO A 43 9.37 2.64 1.52
CA PRO A 43 8.33 1.91 0.81
C PRO A 43 8.08 0.64 1.63
N ALA A 44 6.84 0.50 2.13
CA ALA A 44 6.42 -0.71 2.79
C ALA A 44 6.74 -1.85 1.81
N ALA A 45 7.67 -2.71 2.22
CA ALA A 45 7.95 -3.94 1.52
C ALA A 45 6.62 -4.69 1.48
N THR A 46 5.97 -4.62 0.34
CA THR A 46 4.74 -5.36 0.07
C THR A 46 5.16 -6.81 0.13
N THR A 47 4.78 -7.49 1.20
CA THR A 47 4.83 -8.95 1.26
C THR A 47 4.14 -9.43 0.00
N SER A 48 4.93 -10.04 -0.88
CA SER A 48 4.40 -10.63 -2.11
C SER A 48 3.44 -11.72 -1.67
N ASP A 49 2.13 -11.45 -1.74
CA ASP A 49 1.13 -12.50 -1.59
C ASP A 49 1.44 -13.54 -2.66
N GLU A 50 1.86 -14.73 -2.26
CA GLU A 50 2.24 -15.81 -3.19
C GLU A 50 1.10 -16.15 -4.16
N ASN A 51 -0.12 -15.79 -3.80
CA ASN A 51 -1.32 -15.99 -4.58
C ASN A 51 -1.74 -14.77 -5.43
N PHE A 52 -0.97 -13.67 -5.39
CA PHE A 52 -1.29 -12.51 -6.21
C PHE A 52 -1.14 -12.85 -7.70
N VAL A 53 -2.18 -12.58 -8.46
CA VAL A 53 -2.17 -12.77 -9.93
C VAL A 53 -2.04 -11.41 -10.59
N ILE A 54 -0.99 -11.22 -11.35
CA ILE A 54 -0.72 -9.99 -12.09
C ILE A 54 -1.85 -9.71 -13.09
N GLY A 55 -2.34 -8.49 -13.08
CA GLY A 55 -3.37 -8.02 -14.01
C GLY A 55 -2.89 -6.93 -14.94
N PRO A 56 -3.73 -6.53 -15.92
CA PRO A 56 -3.45 -5.38 -16.76
C PRO A 56 -3.36 -4.09 -15.93
N ASP A 57 -2.56 -3.14 -16.39
CA ASP A 57 -2.30 -1.84 -15.77
C ASP A 57 -1.45 -1.88 -14.48
N ASP A 58 -1.10 -3.04 -13.94
CA ASP A 58 -0.18 -3.18 -12.82
C ASP A 58 1.23 -2.69 -13.21
N VAL A 59 1.98 -2.20 -12.23
CA VAL A 59 3.38 -1.80 -12.44
C VAL A 59 4.28 -2.77 -11.70
N LEU A 60 5.16 -3.43 -12.45
CA LEU A 60 6.12 -4.40 -11.94
C LEU A 60 7.51 -3.78 -11.92
N ALA A 61 8.21 -3.84 -10.80
CA ALA A 61 9.64 -3.59 -10.74
C ALA A 61 10.36 -4.92 -10.97
N ILE A 62 11.14 -4.98 -12.03
CA ILE A 62 11.97 -6.13 -12.37
C ILE A 62 13.40 -5.74 -12.12
N ASP A 63 14.09 -6.49 -11.29
CA ASP A 63 15.51 -6.31 -10.99
C ASP A 63 16.29 -7.54 -11.46
N VAL A 64 17.35 -7.30 -12.18
CA VAL A 64 18.28 -8.34 -12.66
C VAL A 64 19.65 -8.07 -12.07
N TRP A 65 20.11 -8.97 -11.21
CA TRP A 65 21.39 -8.84 -10.50
C TRP A 65 22.54 -8.57 -11.46
N LYS A 66 23.34 -7.54 -11.16
CA LYS A 66 24.49 -7.04 -11.96
C LYS A 66 24.13 -6.44 -13.33
N GLU A 67 22.84 -6.32 -13.67
CA GLU A 67 22.40 -5.76 -14.95
C GLU A 67 21.49 -4.54 -14.76
N PRO A 68 22.04 -3.36 -14.41
CA PRO A 68 21.24 -2.16 -14.13
C PRO A 68 20.44 -1.68 -15.35
N ASN A 69 20.88 -2.00 -16.55
CA ASN A 69 20.17 -1.63 -17.78
C ASN A 69 18.86 -2.42 -17.97
N LEU A 70 18.71 -3.57 -17.29
CA LEU A 70 17.52 -4.40 -17.31
C LEU A 70 16.63 -4.15 -16.09
N SER A 71 17.16 -3.48 -15.06
CA SER A 71 16.49 -3.26 -13.78
C SER A 71 15.70 -1.95 -13.80
N ARG A 72 14.38 -2.03 -13.94
CA ARG A 72 13.47 -0.88 -13.94
C ARG A 72 12.00 -1.29 -13.75
N ALA A 73 11.13 -0.29 -13.63
CA ALA A 73 9.70 -0.50 -13.59
C ALA A 73 9.11 -0.71 -14.99
N PHE A 74 8.25 -1.72 -15.13
CA PHE A 74 7.55 -2.07 -16.37
C PHE A 74 6.05 -2.08 -16.12
N PRO A 75 5.26 -1.23 -16.80
CA PRO A 75 3.82 -1.32 -16.74
C PRO A 75 3.34 -2.53 -17.55
N VAL A 76 2.37 -3.25 -17.00
CA VAL A 76 1.64 -4.29 -17.73
C VAL A 76 0.65 -3.60 -18.66
N ARG A 77 0.77 -3.86 -19.94
CA ARG A 77 -0.10 -3.30 -20.96
C ARG A 77 -1.54 -3.84 -20.84
N SER A 78 -2.49 -3.19 -21.49
CA SER A 78 -3.89 -3.61 -21.51
C SER A 78 -4.10 -5.00 -22.15
N ASP A 79 -3.17 -5.45 -23.00
CA ASP A 79 -3.14 -6.82 -23.55
C ASP A 79 -2.52 -7.83 -22.57
N GLY A 80 -2.13 -7.40 -21.38
CA GLY A 80 -1.54 -8.24 -20.33
C GLY A 80 -0.07 -8.55 -20.52
N LYS A 81 0.61 -7.91 -21.49
CA LYS A 81 2.02 -8.16 -21.77
C LYS A 81 2.91 -7.08 -21.18
N ILE A 82 4.16 -7.44 -20.92
CA ILE A 82 5.27 -6.54 -20.62
C ILE A 82 6.32 -6.64 -21.71
N THR A 83 7.08 -5.58 -21.92
CA THR A 83 8.17 -5.56 -22.90
C THR A 83 9.49 -5.34 -22.18
N LEU A 84 10.37 -6.33 -22.20
CA LEU A 84 11.70 -6.25 -21.61
C LEU A 84 12.77 -6.14 -22.71
N PRO A 85 13.86 -5.41 -22.45
CA PRO A 85 15.05 -5.44 -23.32
C PRO A 85 15.56 -6.88 -23.49
N LEU A 86 16.17 -7.18 -24.60
CA LEU A 86 16.77 -8.47 -24.99
C LEU A 86 15.76 -9.60 -25.26
N ILE A 87 14.72 -9.76 -24.45
CA ILE A 87 13.78 -10.89 -24.56
C ILE A 87 12.43 -10.51 -25.19
N GLY A 88 12.19 -9.20 -25.40
CA GLY A 88 10.99 -8.72 -26.09
C GLY A 88 9.70 -8.80 -25.24
N GLU A 89 8.60 -9.18 -25.89
CA GLU A 89 7.29 -9.27 -25.24
C GLU A 89 7.09 -10.57 -24.46
N LEU A 90 6.52 -10.44 -23.27
CA LEU A 90 6.17 -11.53 -22.36
C LEU A 90 4.75 -11.36 -21.83
N GLN A 91 4.00 -12.46 -21.71
CA GLN A 91 2.72 -12.46 -21.03
C GLN A 91 2.94 -12.41 -19.52
N ALA A 92 2.49 -11.31 -18.88
CA ALA A 92 2.56 -11.12 -17.44
C ALA A 92 1.22 -11.36 -16.76
N SER A 93 0.13 -10.88 -17.37
CA SER A 93 -1.22 -11.05 -16.84
C SER A 93 -1.62 -12.51 -16.74
N GLY A 94 -2.25 -12.89 -15.62
CA GLY A 94 -2.65 -14.27 -15.33
C GLY A 94 -1.56 -15.12 -14.67
N LYS A 95 -0.36 -14.58 -14.47
CA LYS A 95 0.75 -15.26 -13.78
C LYS A 95 1.00 -14.64 -12.40
N THR A 96 1.59 -15.44 -11.52
CA THR A 96 2.11 -14.91 -10.26
C THR A 96 3.48 -14.25 -10.50
N PRO A 97 3.92 -13.32 -9.63
CA PRO A 97 5.27 -12.72 -9.73
C PRO A 97 6.38 -13.77 -9.82
N ARG A 98 6.24 -14.86 -9.08
CA ARG A 98 7.19 -15.98 -9.09
C ARG A 98 7.24 -16.71 -10.44
N GLN A 99 6.08 -17.02 -11.02
CA GLN A 99 6.03 -17.65 -12.34
C GLN A 99 6.63 -16.75 -13.42
N LEU A 100 6.37 -15.43 -13.33
CA LEU A 100 6.94 -14.48 -14.26
C LEU A 100 8.46 -14.36 -14.10
N GLN A 101 8.96 -14.38 -12.86
CA GLN A 101 10.38 -14.38 -12.54
C GLN A 101 11.12 -15.57 -13.17
N GLU A 102 10.57 -16.78 -13.01
CA GLU A 102 11.14 -18.01 -13.55
C GLU A 102 11.18 -17.98 -15.09
N GLU A 103 10.14 -17.45 -15.73
CA GLU A 103 10.09 -17.33 -17.19
C GLU A 103 11.09 -16.29 -17.73
N ILE A 104 11.22 -15.14 -17.05
CA ILE A 104 12.19 -14.11 -17.42
C ILE A 104 13.61 -14.67 -17.28
N ALA A 105 13.92 -15.32 -16.16
CA ALA A 105 15.22 -15.93 -15.91
C ALA A 105 15.57 -16.95 -17.00
N SER A 106 14.65 -17.84 -17.35
CA SER A 106 14.85 -18.84 -18.41
C SER A 106 15.13 -18.21 -19.77
N LYS A 107 14.46 -17.12 -20.13
CA LYS A 107 14.67 -16.43 -21.41
C LYS A 107 15.97 -15.61 -21.43
N LEU A 108 16.35 -15.04 -20.28
CA LEU A 108 17.58 -14.25 -20.14
C LEU A 108 18.86 -15.12 -20.18
N GLN A 109 18.78 -16.41 -19.83
CA GLN A 109 19.93 -17.34 -19.89
C GLN A 109 20.65 -17.37 -21.24
N LYS A 110 19.97 -16.98 -22.33
CA LYS A 110 20.58 -16.88 -23.66
C LYS A 110 21.52 -15.68 -23.82
N TYR A 111 21.39 -14.68 -22.97
CA TYR A 111 22.08 -13.39 -23.07
C TYR A 111 22.96 -13.09 -21.86
N VAL A 112 22.60 -13.62 -20.69
CA VAL A 112 23.27 -13.39 -19.41
C VAL A 112 23.56 -14.73 -18.77
N SER A 113 24.79 -14.92 -18.29
CA SER A 113 25.18 -16.12 -17.56
C SER A 113 24.58 -16.06 -16.15
N GLU A 114 23.80 -17.08 -15.77
CA GLU A 114 23.17 -17.21 -14.44
C GLU A 114 22.37 -15.96 -14.02
N PRO A 115 21.31 -15.59 -14.77
CA PRO A 115 20.53 -14.39 -14.44
C PRO A 115 19.74 -14.61 -13.17
N GLU A 116 20.01 -13.82 -12.13
CA GLU A 116 19.20 -13.76 -10.93
C GLU A 116 18.19 -12.62 -11.09
N VAL A 117 16.92 -12.97 -11.20
CA VAL A 117 15.81 -12.04 -11.48
C VAL A 117 14.91 -11.93 -10.26
N THR A 118 14.55 -10.74 -9.89
CA THR A 118 13.54 -10.46 -8.87
C THR A 118 12.39 -9.67 -9.48
N VAL A 119 11.15 -10.11 -9.26
CA VAL A 119 9.94 -9.43 -9.72
C VAL A 119 9.14 -8.98 -8.51
N ILE A 120 8.96 -7.66 -8.37
CA ILE A 120 8.21 -7.03 -7.29
C ILE A 120 7.03 -6.27 -7.89
N VAL A 121 5.85 -6.42 -7.33
CA VAL A 121 4.69 -5.61 -7.72
C VAL A 121 4.82 -4.25 -7.03
N GLN A 122 5.13 -3.21 -7.82
CA GLN A 122 5.31 -1.85 -7.31
C GLN A 122 3.97 -1.15 -7.11
N GLU A 123 3.05 -1.28 -8.07
CA GLU A 123 1.72 -0.71 -7.98
C GLU A 123 0.66 -1.71 -8.45
N ILE A 124 -0.34 -1.92 -7.62
CA ILE A 124 -1.51 -2.75 -7.94
C ILE A 124 -2.63 -1.83 -8.44
N ARG A 125 -2.90 -1.86 -9.72
CA ARG A 125 -3.97 -1.10 -10.36
C ARG A 125 -5.09 -1.98 -10.90
N SER A 126 -4.79 -3.24 -11.19
CA SER A 126 -5.73 -4.24 -11.71
C SER A 126 -6.77 -4.67 -10.69
N HIS A 127 -6.40 -4.74 -9.41
CA HIS A 127 -7.25 -5.18 -8.31
C HIS A 127 -7.97 -4.00 -7.66
N ARG A 128 -8.97 -3.45 -8.37
CA ARG A 128 -9.82 -2.36 -7.87
C ARG A 128 -11.29 -2.67 -8.07
N PHE A 129 -12.11 -2.11 -7.19
CA PHE A 129 -13.57 -2.09 -7.33
C PHE A 129 -14.06 -0.65 -7.18
N ASN A 130 -15.27 -0.39 -7.68
CA ASN A 130 -15.86 0.94 -7.63
C ASN A 130 -17.07 0.95 -6.70
N ILE A 131 -17.29 2.08 -6.04
CA ILE A 131 -18.49 2.33 -5.25
C ILE A 131 -19.14 3.61 -5.75
N LEU A 132 -20.42 3.53 -6.10
CA LEU A 132 -21.20 4.63 -6.64
C LEU A 132 -22.49 4.80 -5.83
N GLY A 133 -23.02 6.04 -5.83
CA GLY A 133 -24.32 6.36 -5.25
C GLY A 133 -24.26 6.99 -3.87
N GLN A 134 -25.23 6.66 -3.00
CA GLN A 134 -25.44 7.30 -1.70
C GLN A 134 -24.52 6.75 -0.60
N VAL A 135 -23.22 6.90 -0.81
CA VAL A 135 -22.16 6.64 0.18
C VAL A 135 -21.40 7.92 0.50
N THR A 136 -20.72 7.95 1.63
CA THR A 136 -20.00 9.16 2.07
C THR A 136 -18.88 9.54 1.11
N LYS A 137 -18.13 8.55 0.62
CA LYS A 137 -17.02 8.73 -0.31
C LYS A 137 -17.17 7.77 -1.49
N PRO A 138 -17.90 8.14 -2.57
CA PRO A 138 -17.92 7.35 -3.78
C PRO A 138 -16.56 7.41 -4.48
N GLY A 139 -16.14 6.33 -5.12
CA GLY A 139 -14.84 6.27 -5.80
C GLY A 139 -14.37 4.85 -6.09
N SER A 140 -13.10 4.76 -6.49
CA SER A 140 -12.42 3.50 -6.77
C SER A 140 -11.53 3.13 -5.58
N TYR A 141 -11.62 1.89 -5.13
CA TYR A 141 -10.92 1.36 -3.96
C TYR A 141 -10.06 0.16 -4.32
N LEU A 142 -8.97 -0.01 -3.61
CA LEU A 142 -8.13 -1.19 -3.76
C LEU A 142 -8.85 -2.41 -3.18
N LEU A 143 -8.87 -3.49 -3.94
CA LEU A 143 -9.45 -4.76 -3.54
C LEU A 143 -8.40 -5.58 -2.80
N THR A 144 -8.67 -5.91 -1.55
CA THR A 144 -7.91 -6.90 -0.78
C THR A 144 -8.54 -8.29 -0.97
N SER A 145 -7.78 -9.35 -0.72
CA SER A 145 -8.15 -10.73 -1.05
C SER A 145 -9.49 -11.22 -0.48
N SER A 146 -10.04 -10.57 0.55
CA SER A 146 -11.29 -10.99 1.20
C SER A 146 -12.30 -9.86 1.40
N THR A 147 -12.26 -8.82 0.55
CA THR A 147 -13.17 -7.68 0.68
C THR A 147 -14.60 -8.07 0.29
N THR A 148 -15.52 -7.92 1.22
CA THR A 148 -16.96 -8.14 1.00
C THR A 148 -17.67 -6.84 0.65
N VAL A 149 -18.96 -6.92 0.25
CA VAL A 149 -19.80 -5.74 0.01
C VAL A 149 -19.91 -4.88 1.28
N LEU A 150 -19.99 -5.51 2.45
CA LEU A 150 -20.07 -4.80 3.72
C LEU A 150 -18.79 -4.01 4.01
N ASP A 151 -17.62 -4.64 3.79
CA ASP A 151 -16.32 -3.98 3.95
C ASP A 151 -16.17 -2.82 2.98
N ALA A 152 -16.61 -2.99 1.75
CA ALA A 152 -16.59 -1.94 0.73
C ALA A 152 -17.37 -0.70 1.18
N ILE A 153 -18.57 -0.88 1.73
CA ILE A 153 -19.38 0.21 2.26
C ILE A 153 -18.69 0.88 3.45
N ALA A 154 -18.07 0.10 4.34
CA ALA A 154 -17.29 0.62 5.45
C ALA A 154 -16.09 1.46 4.98
N MET A 155 -15.35 0.98 3.96
CA MET A 155 -14.25 1.73 3.33
C MET A 155 -14.72 3.05 2.70
N ALA A 156 -15.95 3.08 2.15
CA ALA A 156 -16.57 4.29 1.62
C ALA A 156 -17.09 5.26 2.71
N GLY A 157 -16.87 4.96 4.00
CA GLY A 157 -17.31 5.79 5.12
C GLY A 157 -18.79 5.66 5.45
N GLY A 158 -19.44 4.57 5.02
CA GLY A 158 -20.83 4.28 5.28
C GLY A 158 -21.82 4.99 4.34
N PHE A 159 -23.09 4.89 4.70
CA PHE A 159 -24.19 5.43 3.91
C PHE A 159 -24.44 6.91 4.21
N ARG A 160 -24.97 7.62 3.20
CA ARG A 160 -25.57 8.94 3.37
C ARG A 160 -27.05 8.81 3.78
N ASP A 161 -27.66 9.93 4.17
CA ASP A 161 -28.99 9.98 4.80
C ASP A 161 -30.12 9.37 3.96
N PHE A 162 -30.03 9.45 2.64
CA PHE A 162 -31.09 8.99 1.72
C PHE A 162 -30.78 7.64 1.05
N ALA A 163 -29.78 6.91 1.51
CA ALA A 163 -29.38 5.64 0.93
C ALA A 163 -30.48 4.56 1.07
N LYS A 164 -30.84 3.91 -0.03
CA LYS A 164 -31.78 2.80 -0.06
C LYS A 164 -31.10 1.49 0.31
N LYS A 165 -30.85 1.28 1.60
CA LYS A 165 -30.10 0.14 2.17
C LYS A 165 -30.61 -1.25 1.82
N LYS A 166 -31.86 -1.36 1.33
CA LYS A 166 -32.48 -2.63 0.92
C LYS A 166 -32.28 -2.97 -0.55
N SER A 167 -31.84 -2.00 -1.36
CA SER A 167 -31.80 -2.13 -2.82
C SER A 167 -30.40 -1.96 -3.39
N ILE A 168 -29.39 -2.24 -2.59
CA ILE A 168 -27.99 -2.21 -3.00
C ILE A 168 -27.75 -3.38 -3.96
N TYR A 169 -26.86 -3.22 -4.91
CA TYR A 169 -26.48 -4.29 -5.81
C TYR A 169 -25.04 -4.13 -6.28
N VAL A 170 -24.43 -5.25 -6.61
CA VAL A 170 -23.11 -5.31 -7.25
C VAL A 170 -23.29 -5.61 -8.73
N LEU A 171 -22.71 -4.79 -9.58
CA LEU A 171 -22.58 -5.06 -11.01
C LEU A 171 -21.24 -5.75 -11.23
N ARG A 172 -21.29 -6.99 -11.67
CA ARG A 172 -20.11 -7.79 -12.03
C ARG A 172 -20.10 -8.01 -13.52
N GLN A 173 -18.97 -7.73 -14.14
CA GLN A 173 -18.75 -8.04 -15.54
C GLN A 173 -18.08 -9.40 -15.64
N ASN A 174 -18.74 -10.34 -16.29
CA ASN A 174 -18.18 -11.65 -16.56
C ASN A 174 -17.22 -11.59 -17.77
N PRO A 175 -16.32 -12.58 -17.92
CA PRO A 175 -15.43 -12.67 -19.08
C PRO A 175 -16.16 -12.66 -20.43
N ASP A 176 -17.38 -13.19 -20.46
CA ASP A 176 -18.25 -13.25 -21.64
C ASP A 176 -18.92 -11.91 -21.98
N SER A 177 -18.46 -10.79 -21.41
CA SER A 177 -19.05 -9.45 -21.56
C SER A 177 -20.49 -9.34 -21.04
N THR A 178 -21.03 -10.35 -20.39
CA THR A 178 -22.34 -10.28 -19.74
C THR A 178 -22.23 -9.59 -18.39
N GLN A 179 -23.21 -8.71 -18.10
CA GLN A 179 -23.29 -8.09 -16.79
C GLN A 179 -24.22 -8.89 -15.88
N GLN A 180 -23.70 -9.23 -14.71
CA GLN A 180 -24.47 -9.88 -13.66
C GLN A 180 -24.79 -8.86 -12.56
N ARG A 181 -26.06 -8.79 -12.16
CA ARG A 181 -26.50 -7.98 -11.02
C ARG A 181 -26.70 -8.88 -9.81
N LEU A 182 -25.89 -8.66 -8.78
CA LEU A 182 -25.99 -9.38 -7.50
C LEU A 182 -26.69 -8.48 -6.49
N PRO A 183 -27.90 -8.80 -6.04
CA PRO A 183 -28.62 -8.00 -5.07
C PRO A 183 -27.96 -8.13 -3.67
N PHE A 184 -27.97 -7.04 -2.91
CA PHE A 184 -27.46 -7.00 -1.55
C PHE A 184 -28.42 -6.22 -0.65
N ASN A 185 -28.88 -6.83 0.42
CA ASN A 185 -29.75 -6.20 1.42
C ASN A 185 -29.01 -6.01 2.74
N TYR A 186 -28.53 -4.80 2.96
CA TYR A 186 -27.78 -4.45 4.17
C TYR A 186 -28.54 -4.76 5.46
N ASN A 187 -29.87 -4.51 5.49
CA ASN A 187 -30.64 -4.70 6.70
C ASN A 187 -30.80 -6.17 7.11
N GLU A 188 -30.85 -7.08 6.14
CA GLU A 188 -30.94 -8.52 6.41
C GLU A 188 -29.58 -9.11 6.79
N VAL A 189 -28.51 -8.65 6.12
CA VAL A 189 -27.15 -9.09 6.45
C VAL A 189 -26.76 -8.71 7.87
N ILE A 190 -27.06 -7.47 8.31
CA ILE A 190 -26.76 -7.05 9.69
C ILE A 190 -27.60 -7.82 10.73
N LYS A 191 -28.84 -8.21 10.38
CA LYS A 191 -29.68 -9.03 11.28
C LYS A 191 -29.25 -10.50 11.33
N GLY A 192 -28.24 -10.87 10.58
CA GLY A 192 -27.75 -12.25 10.52
C GLY A 192 -28.64 -13.22 9.76
N ARG A 193 -29.56 -12.72 8.89
CA ARG A 193 -30.52 -13.55 8.18
C ARG A 193 -30.07 -13.92 6.76
N ASP A 194 -29.11 -13.17 6.19
CA ASP A 194 -28.80 -13.26 4.77
C ASP A 194 -27.29 -13.09 4.50
N PHE A 195 -26.50 -13.88 5.21
CA PHE A 195 -25.02 -13.83 5.04
C PHE A 195 -24.55 -14.29 3.66
N GLU A 196 -25.33 -15.11 2.98
CA GLU A 196 -24.98 -15.63 1.65
C GLU A 196 -24.91 -14.52 0.58
N HIS A 197 -25.68 -13.45 0.77
CA HIS A 197 -25.66 -12.29 -0.11
C HIS A 197 -24.55 -11.26 0.23
N ASN A 198 -23.78 -11.49 1.31
CA ASN A 198 -22.56 -10.72 1.53
C ASN A 198 -21.42 -11.24 0.64
N VAL A 199 -21.56 -11.01 -0.65
CA VAL A 199 -20.66 -11.54 -1.67
C VAL A 199 -19.27 -10.94 -1.55
N THR A 200 -18.23 -11.76 -1.70
CA THR A 200 -16.86 -11.29 -1.87
C THR A 200 -16.72 -10.60 -3.24
N LEU A 201 -16.18 -9.40 -3.22
CA LEU A 201 -15.97 -8.61 -4.42
C LEU A 201 -14.84 -9.19 -5.27
N LYS A 202 -14.97 -9.00 -6.58
CA LYS A 202 -13.94 -9.32 -7.57
C LYS A 202 -13.38 -8.04 -8.19
N PRO A 203 -12.18 -8.10 -8.79
CA PRO A 203 -11.65 -6.99 -9.56
C PRO A 203 -12.66 -6.48 -10.59
N ARG A 204 -12.78 -5.16 -10.71
CA ARG A 204 -13.73 -4.44 -11.59
C ARG A 204 -15.20 -4.54 -11.20
N ASP A 205 -15.55 -5.10 -10.05
CA ASP A 205 -16.92 -5.02 -9.54
C ASP A 205 -17.29 -3.56 -9.25
N THR A 206 -18.56 -3.23 -9.44
CA THR A 206 -19.11 -1.92 -9.09
C THR A 206 -20.27 -2.09 -8.12
N VAL A 207 -20.09 -1.57 -6.90
CA VAL A 207 -21.14 -1.53 -5.88
C VAL A 207 -21.96 -0.28 -6.08
N VAL A 208 -23.27 -0.43 -6.26
CA VAL A 208 -24.19 0.68 -6.45
C VAL A 208 -25.14 0.78 -5.27
N VAL A 209 -25.13 1.95 -4.62
CA VAL A 209 -25.99 2.29 -3.48
C VAL A 209 -26.99 3.35 -3.94
N PRO A 210 -28.24 2.98 -4.25
CA PRO A 210 -29.25 3.92 -4.74
C PRO A 210 -29.75 4.87 -3.64
#